data_60d1c0dec35a88bc6ee559d38151a5aa
#
_entry.id   60d1c0dec35a88bc6ee559d38151a5aa
#
_cell.length_a   1.000
_cell.length_b   1.000
_cell.length_c   1.000
_cell.angle_alpha   90.00
_cell.angle_beta   90.00
_cell.angle_gamma   90.00
#
_symmetry.space_group_name_H-M   'P 1'
#
loop_
_entity.id
_entity.type
_entity.pdbx_description
1 polymer ?
#
loop_
_entity_poly.entity_id
_entity_poly.type
_entity_poly.pdbx_seq_one_letter_code
_entity_poly.pdbx_strand_id
1 'polypeptide(L)'
;MFCLKILLIKESINKYGIPSVLINNAGSAFNGNLVEMSLKKWQEIIQINLTSVFQICSLIVPKMRKNGGLIVNVSSHASYNPFPQWGAYCVSKSALAMFTKCLREEERSNSIRACTITLGSVNTPLWDSESIKSDFDRSSMLSSTKVSNTILYIAQQPDSQIIEDLTLMPAGGAF
;
A
#
# COMPACT_ATOMS: atom_id res chain seq x y z
N MET A 1 18.23 -4.98 10.43
CA MET A 1 17.15 -4.06 10.00
C MET A 1 15.74 -4.55 10.33
N PHE A 2 15.44 -5.86 10.22
CA PHE A 2 14.13 -6.45 10.56
C PHE A 2 13.79 -6.32 12.06
N CYS A 3 14.72 -6.65 12.94
CA CYS A 3 14.52 -6.63 14.39
C CYS A 3 14.17 -5.21 14.94
N LEU A 4 14.76 -4.16 14.37
CA LEU A 4 14.51 -2.77 14.77
C LEU A 4 13.08 -2.31 14.44
N LYS A 5 12.54 -2.70 13.28
CA LYS A 5 11.17 -2.36 12.88
C LYS A 5 10.13 -3.01 13.79
N ILE A 6 10.35 -4.27 14.16
CA ILE A 6 9.48 -5.00 15.10
C ILE A 6 9.50 -4.31 16.48
N LEU A 7 10.68 -3.88 16.95
CA LEU A 7 10.82 -3.19 18.22
C LEU A 7 10.02 -1.87 18.23
N LEU A 8 10.19 -1.04 17.20
CA LEU A 8 9.47 0.23 17.07
C LEU A 8 7.95 0.06 17.04
N ILE A 9 7.44 -0.98 16.37
CA ILE A 9 6.00 -1.27 16.38
C ILE A 9 5.52 -1.66 17.77
N LYS A 10 6.27 -2.53 18.47
CA LYS A 10 5.94 -2.92 19.86
C LYS A 10 5.96 -1.72 20.80
N GLU A 11 6.97 -0.88 20.72
CA GLU A 11 7.07 0.35 21.50
C GLU A 11 5.90 1.31 21.24
N SER A 12 5.52 1.48 19.95
CA SER A 12 4.38 2.29 19.56
C SER A 12 3.07 1.75 20.15
N ILE A 13 2.85 0.43 20.08
CA ILE A 13 1.67 -0.22 20.65
C ILE A 13 1.65 -0.05 22.18
N ASN A 14 2.79 -0.20 22.85
CA ASN A 14 2.90 -0.03 24.30
C ASN A 14 2.62 1.41 24.73
N LYS A 15 3.04 2.39 23.92
CA LYS A 15 2.91 3.81 24.23
C LYS A 15 1.53 4.38 23.89
N TYR A 16 0.95 3.97 22.76
CA TYR A 16 -0.26 4.60 22.21
C TYR A 16 -1.47 3.67 22.13
N GLY A 17 -1.29 2.40 22.47
CA GLY A 17 -2.33 1.38 22.32
C GLY A 17 -2.40 0.74 20.94
N ILE A 18 -3.37 -0.15 20.78
CA ILE A 18 -3.61 -0.87 19.53
C ILE A 18 -4.35 0.07 18.57
N PRO A 19 -3.87 0.29 17.33
CA PRO A 19 -4.56 1.15 16.39
C PRO A 19 -5.89 0.54 15.95
N SER A 20 -6.91 1.37 15.76
CA SER A 20 -8.17 0.99 15.11
C SER A 20 -8.07 1.04 13.58
N VAL A 21 -7.12 1.82 13.06
CA VAL A 21 -6.87 1.95 11.60
C VAL A 21 -5.38 1.81 11.34
N LEU A 22 -5.03 0.92 10.41
CA LEU A 22 -3.67 0.73 9.91
C LEU A 22 -3.61 1.11 8.43
N ILE A 23 -2.79 2.11 8.08
CA ILE A 23 -2.60 2.54 6.68
C ILE A 23 -1.18 2.15 6.23
N ASN A 24 -1.08 1.18 5.32
CA ASN A 24 0.16 0.76 4.69
C ASN A 24 0.36 1.56 3.40
N ASN A 25 1.00 2.72 3.53
CA ASN A 25 1.24 3.65 2.42
C ASN A 25 2.69 3.62 1.91
N ALA A 26 3.64 3.20 2.73
CA ALA A 26 5.05 3.16 2.33
C ALA A 26 5.25 2.32 1.07
N GLY A 27 5.98 2.85 0.11
CA GLY A 27 6.24 2.17 -1.16
C GLY A 27 7.46 2.72 -1.87
N SER A 28 8.00 1.92 -2.78
CA SER A 28 9.14 2.27 -3.62
C SER A 28 8.91 1.74 -5.03
N ALA A 29 9.54 2.37 -6.00
CA ALA A 29 9.49 1.97 -7.39
C ALA A 29 10.88 2.03 -8.03
N PHE A 30 11.02 1.37 -9.17
CA PHE A 30 12.25 1.33 -9.94
C PHE A 30 11.91 1.09 -11.42
N ASN A 31 12.55 1.84 -12.31
CA ASN A 31 12.48 1.63 -13.74
C ASN A 31 13.64 0.76 -14.22
N GLY A 32 13.33 -0.29 -14.97
CA GLY A 32 14.31 -1.18 -15.59
C GLY A 32 13.67 -2.41 -16.19
N ASN A 33 14.35 -2.99 -17.18
CA ASN A 33 13.92 -4.22 -17.81
C ASN A 33 13.86 -5.35 -16.79
N LEU A 34 12.74 -6.08 -16.78
CA LEU A 34 12.46 -7.09 -15.75
C LEU A 34 13.52 -8.20 -15.72
N VAL A 35 13.93 -8.67 -16.90
CA VAL A 35 14.89 -9.79 -17.02
C VAL A 35 16.36 -9.38 -16.82
N GLU A 36 16.65 -8.09 -16.87
CA GLU A 36 17.99 -7.53 -16.64
C GLU A 36 18.16 -6.99 -15.19
N MET A 37 17.07 -6.96 -14.43
CA MET A 37 17.05 -6.45 -13.08
C MET A 37 17.89 -7.36 -12.16
N SER A 38 18.76 -6.78 -11.33
CA SER A 38 19.49 -7.56 -10.34
C SER A 38 18.53 -8.13 -9.28
N LEU A 39 18.83 -9.35 -8.79
CA LEU A 39 18.05 -9.96 -7.71
C LEU A 39 17.95 -9.05 -6.49
N LYS A 40 19.01 -8.31 -6.16
CA LYS A 40 19.03 -7.35 -5.06
C LYS A 40 17.96 -6.28 -5.25
N LYS A 41 17.87 -5.67 -6.43
CA LYS A 41 16.87 -4.62 -6.72
C LYS A 41 15.44 -5.17 -6.69
N TRP A 42 15.22 -6.34 -7.27
CA TRP A 42 13.96 -7.06 -7.17
C TRP A 42 13.54 -7.25 -5.70
N GLN A 43 14.44 -7.81 -4.89
CA GLN A 43 14.18 -8.06 -3.46
C GLN A 43 13.90 -6.78 -2.68
N GLU A 44 14.57 -5.65 -2.99
CA GLU A 44 14.30 -4.35 -2.36
C GLU A 44 12.86 -3.90 -2.61
N ILE A 45 12.38 -3.97 -3.85
CA ILE A 45 11.01 -3.57 -4.20
C ILE A 45 9.98 -4.48 -3.51
N ILE A 46 10.15 -5.79 -3.60
CA ILE A 46 9.25 -6.75 -2.93
C ILE A 46 9.29 -6.56 -1.41
N GLN A 47 10.46 -6.33 -0.83
CA GLN A 47 10.62 -6.13 0.61
C GLN A 47 9.86 -4.90 1.09
N ILE A 48 9.91 -3.78 0.35
CA ILE A 48 9.24 -2.55 0.77
C ILE A 48 7.72 -2.63 0.50
N ASN A 49 7.32 -3.04 -0.71
CA ASN A 49 5.93 -2.91 -1.13
C ASN A 49 5.01 -4.05 -0.65
N LEU A 50 5.57 -5.22 -0.32
CA LEU A 50 4.79 -6.41 0.03
C LEU A 50 5.23 -7.02 1.36
N THR A 51 6.49 -7.44 1.48
CA THR A 51 6.96 -8.16 2.68
C THR A 51 6.82 -7.33 3.94
N SER A 52 7.09 -6.00 3.87
CA SER A 52 6.94 -5.12 5.02
C SER A 52 5.47 -5.00 5.46
N VAL A 53 4.53 -4.98 4.52
CA VAL A 53 3.09 -4.94 4.82
C VAL A 53 2.66 -6.23 5.51
N PHE A 54 3.06 -7.39 4.97
CA PHE A 54 2.83 -8.68 5.62
C PHE A 54 3.37 -8.68 7.06
N GLN A 55 4.60 -8.21 7.27
CA GLN A 55 5.23 -8.18 8.59
C GLN A 55 4.48 -7.28 9.58
N ILE A 56 4.05 -6.10 9.15
CA ILE A 56 3.27 -5.17 9.98
C ILE A 56 1.90 -5.79 10.31
N CYS A 57 1.21 -6.32 9.33
CA CYS A 57 -0.08 -6.98 9.53
C CYS A 57 0.04 -8.17 10.48
N SER A 58 1.06 -9.02 10.34
CA SER A 58 1.31 -10.17 11.23
C SER A 58 1.51 -9.78 12.70
N LEU A 59 2.01 -8.57 12.97
CA LEU A 59 2.23 -8.08 14.33
C LEU A 59 0.99 -7.37 14.91
N ILE A 60 0.24 -6.65 14.08
CA ILE A 60 -0.82 -5.75 14.52
C ILE A 60 -2.19 -6.43 14.48
N VAL A 61 -2.52 -7.14 13.40
CA VAL A 61 -3.84 -7.74 13.19
C VAL A 61 -4.28 -8.67 14.33
N PRO A 62 -3.43 -9.59 14.84
CA PRO A 62 -3.83 -10.44 15.96
C PRO A 62 -4.22 -9.65 17.21
N LYS A 63 -3.66 -8.45 17.40
CA LYS A 63 -3.99 -7.57 18.53
C LYS A 63 -5.28 -6.78 18.29
N MET A 64 -5.57 -6.44 17.02
CA MET A 64 -6.79 -5.74 16.65
C MET A 64 -8.03 -6.63 16.78
N ARG A 65 -7.91 -7.97 16.67
CA ARG A 65 -9.06 -8.92 16.71
C ARG A 65 -10.02 -8.72 17.88
N LYS A 66 -9.52 -8.23 19.02
CA LYS A 66 -10.36 -8.00 20.21
C LYS A 66 -11.43 -6.91 19.98
N ASN A 67 -11.08 -5.89 19.23
CA ASN A 67 -11.94 -4.70 19.05
C ASN A 67 -12.38 -4.51 17.57
N GLY A 68 -11.89 -5.34 16.67
CA GLY A 68 -12.00 -5.10 15.25
C GLY A 68 -11.07 -3.99 14.76
N GLY A 69 -11.21 -3.62 13.49
CA GLY A 69 -10.47 -2.49 12.92
C GLY A 69 -10.42 -2.49 11.39
N LEU A 70 -9.71 -1.50 10.86
CA LEU A 70 -9.55 -1.30 9.42
C LEU A 70 -8.08 -1.30 9.01
N ILE A 71 -7.79 -1.99 7.92
CA ILE A 71 -6.50 -1.97 7.24
C ILE A 71 -6.70 -1.36 5.85
N VAL A 72 -5.94 -0.32 5.52
CA VAL A 72 -5.93 0.30 4.19
C VAL A 72 -4.56 0.08 3.56
N ASN A 73 -4.53 -0.69 2.47
CA ASN A 73 -3.31 -0.93 1.70
C ASN A 73 -3.31 -0.08 0.43
N VAL A 74 -2.30 0.79 0.32
CA VAL A 74 -2.17 1.68 -0.84
C VAL A 74 -1.49 0.93 -1.99
N SER A 75 -2.30 0.59 -2.99
CA SER A 75 -1.88 -0.05 -4.22
C SER A 75 -1.72 0.98 -5.35
N SER A 76 -1.65 0.53 -6.57
CA SER A 76 -1.45 1.34 -7.77
C SER A 76 -2.24 0.77 -8.93
N HIS A 77 -2.55 1.61 -9.91
CA HIS A 77 -3.07 1.17 -11.20
C HIS A 77 -2.15 0.12 -11.88
N ALA A 78 -0.86 0.15 -11.56
CA ALA A 78 0.11 -0.87 -11.95
C ALA A 78 -0.19 -2.27 -11.39
N SER A 79 -1.13 -2.43 -10.47
CA SER A 79 -1.60 -3.75 -10.01
C SER A 79 -2.50 -4.46 -11.02
N TYR A 80 -3.10 -3.73 -11.93
CA TYR A 80 -4.00 -4.25 -12.98
C TYR A 80 -3.40 -4.14 -14.39
N ASN A 81 -2.62 -3.08 -14.64
CA ASN A 81 -2.06 -2.80 -15.95
C ASN A 81 -0.54 -2.83 -15.91
N PRO A 82 0.09 -3.62 -16.77
CA PRO A 82 1.54 -3.65 -16.88
C PRO A 82 2.04 -2.39 -17.58
N PHE A 83 3.17 -1.88 -17.12
CA PHE A 83 3.90 -0.80 -17.76
C PHE A 83 5.30 -1.27 -18.10
N PRO A 84 5.80 -1.03 -19.33
CA PRO A 84 7.19 -1.34 -19.69
C PRO A 84 8.17 -0.74 -18.67
N GLN A 85 9.18 -1.49 -18.28
CA GLN A 85 10.20 -1.13 -17.28
C GLN A 85 9.70 -1.01 -15.83
N TRP A 86 8.42 -1.25 -15.54
CA TRP A 86 7.87 -1.22 -14.17
C TRP A 86 7.57 -2.61 -13.61
N GLY A 87 8.12 -3.67 -14.20
CA GLY A 87 7.71 -5.05 -13.92
C GLY A 87 7.75 -5.45 -12.45
N ALA A 88 8.83 -5.17 -11.71
CA ALA A 88 8.92 -5.48 -10.28
C ALA A 88 7.89 -4.71 -9.45
N TYR A 89 7.65 -3.45 -9.78
CA TYR A 89 6.64 -2.63 -9.14
C TYR A 89 5.23 -3.19 -9.41
N CYS A 90 4.91 -3.48 -10.67
CA CYS A 90 3.61 -4.08 -11.05
C CYS A 90 3.36 -5.38 -10.29
N VAL A 91 4.33 -6.30 -10.26
CA VAL A 91 4.22 -7.56 -9.52
C VAL A 91 3.99 -7.30 -8.03
N SER A 92 4.75 -6.39 -7.41
CA SER A 92 4.61 -6.07 -5.99
C SER A 92 3.23 -5.51 -5.65
N LYS A 93 2.66 -4.64 -6.50
CA LYS A 93 1.35 -4.02 -6.28
C LYS A 93 0.19 -4.97 -6.59
N SER A 94 0.33 -5.86 -7.58
CA SER A 94 -0.63 -6.95 -7.83
C SER A 94 -0.67 -7.93 -6.66
N ALA A 95 0.50 -8.33 -6.16
CA ALA A 95 0.61 -9.20 -4.99
C ALA A 95 0.03 -8.54 -3.73
N LEU A 96 0.25 -7.24 -3.52
CA LEU A 96 -0.34 -6.49 -2.41
C LEU A 96 -1.87 -6.44 -2.49
N ALA A 97 -2.44 -6.23 -3.67
CA ALA A 97 -3.88 -6.24 -3.86
C ALA A 97 -4.47 -7.62 -3.53
N MET A 98 -3.85 -8.71 -4.00
CA MET A 98 -4.27 -10.06 -3.66
C MET A 98 -4.09 -10.39 -2.18
N PHE A 99 -2.96 -10.00 -1.58
CA PHE A 99 -2.73 -10.11 -0.13
C PHE A 99 -3.86 -9.46 0.67
N THR A 100 -4.29 -8.25 0.26
CA THR A 100 -5.38 -7.53 0.94
C THR A 100 -6.69 -8.31 0.88
N LYS A 101 -7.00 -8.91 -0.28
CA LYS A 101 -8.21 -9.75 -0.45
C LYS A 101 -8.16 -11.00 0.44
N CYS A 102 -7.04 -11.71 0.47
CA CYS A 102 -6.85 -12.87 1.35
C CYS A 102 -7.03 -12.48 2.82
N LEU A 103 -6.33 -11.42 3.26
CA LEU A 103 -6.43 -10.92 4.63
C LEU A 103 -7.86 -10.56 5.02
N ARG A 104 -8.60 -9.92 4.13
CA ARG A 104 -10.01 -9.57 4.34
C ARG A 104 -10.88 -10.79 4.58
N GLU A 105 -10.74 -11.83 3.76
CA GLU A 105 -11.53 -13.05 3.91
C GLU A 105 -11.15 -13.83 5.18
N GLU A 106 -9.87 -13.96 5.47
CA GLU A 106 -9.37 -14.67 6.64
C GLU A 106 -9.78 -13.99 7.96
N GLU A 107 -9.85 -12.68 7.99
CA GLU A 107 -10.10 -11.89 9.21
C GLU A 107 -11.53 -11.36 9.33
N ARG A 108 -12.41 -11.68 8.39
CA ARG A 108 -13.81 -11.22 8.39
C ARG A 108 -14.55 -11.58 9.68
N SER A 109 -14.38 -12.79 10.18
CA SER A 109 -15.00 -13.24 11.44
C SER A 109 -14.45 -12.54 12.68
N ASN A 110 -13.28 -11.91 12.58
CA ASN A 110 -12.64 -11.14 13.64
C ASN A 110 -12.97 -9.64 13.57
N SER A 111 -13.95 -9.24 12.75
CA SER A 111 -14.32 -7.84 12.52
C SER A 111 -13.16 -6.97 12.02
N ILE A 112 -12.19 -7.57 11.34
CA ILE A 112 -11.12 -6.84 10.66
C ILE A 112 -11.54 -6.61 9.22
N ARG A 113 -11.58 -5.34 8.85
CA ARG A 113 -11.88 -4.89 7.49
C ARG A 113 -10.56 -4.59 6.77
N ALA A 114 -10.41 -5.01 5.52
CA ALA A 114 -9.22 -4.68 4.75
C ALA A 114 -9.61 -4.13 3.37
N CYS A 115 -9.14 -2.93 3.08
CA CYS A 115 -9.40 -2.17 1.87
C CYS A 115 -8.14 -2.03 1.01
N THR A 116 -8.30 -2.16 -0.31
CA THR A 116 -7.29 -1.74 -1.28
C THR A 116 -7.69 -0.38 -1.87
N ILE A 117 -6.86 0.64 -1.69
CA ILE A 117 -6.97 1.86 -2.49
C ILE A 117 -5.99 1.80 -3.65
N THR A 118 -6.52 1.78 -4.87
CA THR A 118 -5.75 1.75 -6.13
C THR A 118 -5.63 3.16 -6.67
N LEU A 119 -4.41 3.65 -6.80
CA LEU A 119 -4.13 5.02 -7.23
C LEU A 119 -3.53 5.04 -8.65
N GLY A 120 -3.97 5.99 -9.46
CA GLY A 120 -3.21 6.45 -10.61
C GLY A 120 -1.97 7.23 -10.16
N SER A 121 -1.37 8.00 -11.07
CA SER A 121 -0.22 8.83 -10.74
C SER A 121 -0.58 9.91 -9.70
N VAL A 122 0.24 10.00 -8.64
CA VAL A 122 0.07 10.99 -7.55
C VAL A 122 1.33 11.85 -7.49
N ASN A 123 1.17 13.15 -7.47
CA ASN A 123 2.30 14.09 -7.37
C ASN A 123 2.92 14.00 -5.96
N THR A 124 4.00 13.25 -5.86
CA THR A 124 4.76 13.00 -4.62
C THR A 124 6.26 12.97 -4.90
N PRO A 125 7.11 13.07 -3.86
CA PRO A 125 8.56 12.92 -4.00
C PRO A 125 9.03 11.55 -4.53
N LEU A 126 8.14 10.56 -4.66
CA LEU A 126 8.48 9.29 -5.30
C LEU A 126 9.07 9.51 -6.71
N TRP A 127 8.52 10.48 -7.45
CA TRP A 127 8.94 10.82 -8.81
C TRP A 127 10.28 11.56 -8.87
N ASP A 128 10.79 12.07 -7.74
CA ASP A 128 12.07 12.76 -7.64
C ASP A 128 13.21 11.78 -7.32
N SER A 129 12.91 10.48 -7.19
CA SER A 129 13.93 9.48 -6.86
C SER A 129 14.79 9.15 -8.09
N GLU A 130 16.10 8.99 -7.89
CA GLU A 130 17.03 8.55 -8.94
C GLU A 130 16.67 7.20 -9.56
N SER A 131 15.81 6.43 -8.88
CA SER A 131 15.34 5.12 -9.32
C SER A 131 14.23 5.20 -10.37
N ILE A 132 13.66 6.39 -10.61
CA ILE A 132 12.57 6.59 -11.56
C ILE A 132 13.00 7.62 -12.60
N LYS A 133 12.97 7.20 -13.85
CA LYS A 133 13.18 8.08 -14.99
C LYS A 133 11.86 8.24 -15.72
N SER A 134 11.25 9.40 -15.63
CA SER A 134 10.00 9.70 -16.33
C SER A 134 9.86 11.19 -16.59
N ASP A 135 9.35 11.53 -17.77
CA ASP A 135 9.05 12.89 -18.19
C ASP A 135 7.54 13.20 -18.04
N PHE A 136 6.87 12.57 -17.07
CA PHE A 136 5.44 12.75 -16.87
C PHE A 136 5.11 14.17 -16.39
N ASP A 137 4.05 14.75 -16.98
CA ASP A 137 3.50 16.01 -16.52
C ASP A 137 2.91 15.87 -15.11
N ARG A 138 3.60 16.42 -14.13
CA ARG A 138 3.18 16.38 -12.72
C ARG A 138 1.89 17.17 -12.44
N SER A 139 1.54 18.12 -13.32
CA SER A 139 0.33 18.94 -13.18
C SER A 139 -0.96 18.13 -13.43
N SER A 140 -0.86 17.09 -14.24
CA SER A 140 -1.98 16.17 -14.54
C SER A 140 -2.23 15.13 -13.45
N MET A 141 -1.29 14.95 -12.51
CA MET A 141 -1.37 13.94 -11.46
C MET A 141 -2.36 14.31 -10.34
N LEU A 142 -2.81 13.31 -9.60
CA LEU A 142 -3.58 13.52 -8.37
C LEU A 142 -2.74 14.29 -7.35
N SER A 143 -3.36 15.20 -6.61
CA SER A 143 -2.69 15.80 -5.46
C SER A 143 -2.70 14.84 -4.26
N SER A 144 -1.61 14.83 -3.48
CA SER A 144 -1.52 14.03 -2.24
C SER A 144 -2.63 14.37 -1.23
N THR A 145 -3.06 15.63 -1.18
CA THR A 145 -4.18 16.07 -0.32
C THR A 145 -5.50 15.40 -0.70
N LYS A 146 -5.82 15.31 -1.99
CA LYS A 146 -7.04 14.61 -2.44
C LYS A 146 -6.99 13.12 -2.12
N VAL A 147 -5.83 12.49 -2.30
CA VAL A 147 -5.63 11.08 -1.92
C VAL A 147 -5.81 10.89 -0.42
N SER A 148 -5.22 11.76 0.41
CA SER A 148 -5.36 11.70 1.87
C SER A 148 -6.82 11.86 2.32
N ASN A 149 -7.58 12.76 1.71
CA ASN A 149 -9.00 12.94 1.99
C ASN A 149 -9.82 11.69 1.62
N THR A 150 -9.46 11.01 0.53
CA THR A 150 -10.10 9.75 0.13
C THR A 150 -9.79 8.63 1.13
N ILE A 151 -8.55 8.53 1.59
CA ILE A 151 -8.17 7.56 2.63
C ILE A 151 -8.91 7.87 3.94
N LEU A 152 -9.02 9.14 4.32
CA LEU A 152 -9.80 9.55 5.49
C LEU A 152 -11.27 9.17 5.36
N TYR A 153 -11.88 9.40 4.19
CA TYR A 153 -13.25 8.96 3.90
C TYR A 153 -13.42 7.45 4.10
N ILE A 154 -12.48 6.62 3.61
CA ILE A 154 -12.49 5.17 3.83
C ILE A 154 -12.41 4.86 5.33
N ALA A 155 -11.53 5.55 6.06
CA ALA A 155 -11.29 5.31 7.49
C ALA A 155 -12.48 5.71 8.38
N GLN A 156 -13.31 6.63 7.93
CA GLN A 156 -14.50 7.12 8.64
C GLN A 156 -15.76 6.28 8.42
N GLN A 157 -15.69 5.23 7.58
CA GLN A 157 -16.85 4.38 7.36
C GLN A 157 -17.21 3.62 8.65
N PRO A 158 -18.51 3.48 8.97
CA PRO A 158 -18.95 2.76 10.15
C PRO A 158 -18.55 1.28 10.10
N ASP A 159 -18.42 0.64 11.24
CA ASP A 159 -17.95 -0.75 11.35
C ASP A 159 -18.89 -1.76 10.68
N SER A 160 -20.15 -1.38 10.42
CA SER A 160 -21.15 -2.20 9.75
C SER A 160 -20.95 -2.37 8.24
N GLN A 161 -20.00 -1.61 7.65
CA GLN A 161 -19.74 -1.65 6.22
C GLN A 161 -18.25 -1.53 5.88
N ILE A 162 -17.88 -1.91 4.68
CA ILE A 162 -16.52 -1.83 4.15
C ILE A 162 -16.54 -1.33 2.71
N ILE A 163 -15.60 -0.45 2.40
CA ILE A 163 -15.16 -0.18 1.02
C ILE A 163 -14.04 -1.16 0.75
N GLU A 164 -14.31 -2.22 0.00
CA GLU A 164 -13.33 -3.30 -0.23
C GLU A 164 -12.21 -2.88 -1.17
N ASP A 165 -12.59 -2.24 -2.27
CA ASP A 165 -11.66 -1.75 -3.29
C ASP A 165 -12.14 -0.38 -3.77
N LEU A 166 -11.23 0.61 -3.83
CA LEU A 166 -11.50 1.92 -4.37
C LEU A 166 -10.40 2.33 -5.34
N THR A 167 -10.79 2.72 -6.55
CA THR A 167 -9.83 3.24 -7.54
C THR A 167 -10.00 4.75 -7.67
N LEU A 168 -8.91 5.50 -7.52
CA LEU A 168 -8.84 6.94 -7.72
C LEU A 168 -7.81 7.25 -8.81
N MET A 169 -8.27 7.85 -9.90
CA MET A 169 -7.46 8.14 -11.07
C MET A 169 -7.47 9.62 -11.41
N PRO A 170 -6.41 10.16 -12.03
CA PRO A 170 -6.52 11.41 -12.77
C PRO A 170 -7.60 11.30 -13.85
N ALA A 171 -8.34 12.37 -14.10
CA ALA A 171 -9.41 12.36 -15.13
C ALA A 171 -8.86 12.07 -16.54
N GLY A 172 -7.60 12.44 -16.80
CA GLY A 172 -6.91 12.18 -18.07
C GLY A 172 -6.36 10.75 -18.23
N GLY A 173 -6.50 9.87 -17.21
CA GLY A 173 -5.97 8.52 -17.24
C GLY A 173 -4.82 8.29 -16.27
N ALA A 174 -4.06 7.19 -16.48
CA ALA A 174 -3.00 6.79 -15.56
C ALA A 174 -1.78 7.71 -15.60
N PHE A 175 -1.54 8.34 -16.74
CA PHE A 175 -0.43 9.25 -17.04
C PHE A 175 -0.93 10.36 -17.97
#